data_b334145c4a69e6dae24d47e3ce69c0dd
#
_entry.id   b334145c4a69e6dae24d47e3ce69c0dd
#
_cell.length_a   1.000
_cell.length_b   1.000
_cell.length_c   1.000
_cell.angle_alpha   90.00
_cell.angle_beta   90.00
_cell.angle_gamma   90.00
#
_symmetry.space_group_name_H-M   'P 1'
#
loop_
_entity.id
_entity.type
_entity.pdbx_description
1 polymer ?
#
loop_
_entity_poly.entity_id
_entity_poly.type
_entity_poly.pdbx_seq_one_letter_code
_entity_poly.pdbx_strand_id
1 'polypeptide(L)'
;VFKLDDLEQRENLGMTAHHPRWALAWKFPSQEAISVLLDVDWQTGRTGAVTPVARIAPQMVGGVTVENVTLHNVGEVERLGIKVGDKVKITRRGDVIPKIIENLGQASQADLQGRFHADGTQFCGDLSFQDIEIPNECPACSRDLVMEGAFLRCIALECDARTARALTYWCRTLEMDGIGEKLIEALLDNGLVESIADLYRLNHSQISNLERMGDKSAYNVLDELARTRTLNLAKFLHALGIERIGPEVATTISQHFTSLEKLLSWVDEGEIEELTTIDGIGEKVATIFRNGISKRRDLINELSEIITITDEAESASGVFDGKSFCITGSLSRPRKEIALAIKNAGGKVVGSVSGNLSVLVAGEKAGSKLAKAESLDVEVWSEEKLFSQISEPRKSPKTLFEF
;
A
#
# COMPACT_ATOMS: atom_id res chain seq x y z
N VAL A 1 -5.63 -6.98 -22.51
CA VAL A 1 -5.51 -5.52 -22.36
C VAL A 1 -5.38 -4.92 -23.74
N PHE A 2 -6.25 -3.96 -24.07
CA PHE A 2 -6.11 -3.13 -25.28
C PHE A 2 -5.22 -1.93 -24.95
N LYS A 3 -4.30 -1.64 -25.85
CA LYS A 3 -3.41 -0.49 -25.72
C LYS A 3 -3.51 0.33 -27.00
N LEU A 4 -3.60 1.65 -26.86
CA LEU A 4 -3.49 2.54 -28.01
C LEU A 4 -2.12 2.33 -28.67
N ASP A 5 -2.06 2.17 -29.99
CA ASP A 5 -0.81 1.83 -30.68
C ASP A 5 0.08 3.06 -30.93
N ASP A 6 -0.53 4.20 -31.19
CA ASP A 6 0.13 5.47 -31.44
C ASP A 6 0.81 6.02 -30.16
N LEU A 7 2.14 6.17 -30.22
CA LEU A 7 2.94 6.61 -29.07
C LEU A 7 2.71 8.09 -28.72
N GLU A 8 2.45 8.94 -29.70
CA GLU A 8 2.19 10.36 -29.48
C GLU A 8 0.85 10.55 -28.76
N GLN A 9 -0.17 9.79 -29.15
CA GLN A 9 -1.47 9.80 -28.47
C GLN A 9 -1.38 9.20 -27.06
N ARG A 10 -0.52 8.19 -26.79
CA ARG A 10 -0.26 7.70 -25.42
C ARG A 10 0.31 8.79 -24.52
N GLU A 11 1.26 9.57 -25.04
CA GLU A 11 1.86 10.68 -24.30
C GLU A 11 0.82 11.76 -24.00
N ASN A 12 -0.05 12.09 -24.98
CA ASN A 12 -1.11 13.09 -24.80
C ASN A 12 -2.17 12.65 -23.78
N LEU A 13 -2.53 11.37 -23.74
CA LEU A 13 -3.49 10.82 -22.77
C LEU A 13 -2.87 10.72 -21.36
N GLY A 14 -1.57 10.49 -21.28
CA GLY A 14 -0.84 10.41 -20.02
C GLY A 14 -1.25 9.22 -19.13
N MET A 15 -1.05 9.40 -17.85
CA MET A 15 -1.32 8.40 -16.80
C MET A 15 -2.19 9.02 -15.69
N THR A 16 -2.91 8.18 -14.94
CA THR A 16 -3.32 8.48 -13.57
C THR A 16 -2.11 8.29 -12.65
N ALA A 17 -2.26 8.43 -11.33
CA ALA A 17 -1.16 8.16 -10.39
C ALA A 17 -0.50 6.78 -10.61
N HIS A 18 -1.27 5.75 -11.00
CA HIS A 18 -0.79 4.37 -11.12
C HIS A 18 -1.12 3.68 -12.45
N HIS A 19 -2.03 4.23 -13.26
CA HIS A 19 -2.53 3.53 -14.43
C HIS A 19 -2.44 4.36 -15.71
N PRO A 20 -2.05 3.74 -16.85
CA PRO A 20 -2.05 4.42 -18.13
C PRO A 20 -3.50 4.68 -18.61
N ARG A 21 -3.79 5.93 -19.02
CA ARG A 21 -5.09 6.28 -19.60
C ARG A 21 -5.27 5.74 -21.02
N TRP A 22 -4.19 5.34 -21.66
CA TRP A 22 -4.14 4.76 -23.00
C TRP A 22 -4.22 3.24 -23.03
N ALA A 23 -4.50 2.58 -21.88
CA ALA A 23 -4.68 1.14 -21.80
C ALA A 23 -6.00 0.81 -21.14
N LEU A 24 -6.75 -0.14 -21.75
CA LEU A 24 -8.03 -0.63 -21.25
C LEU A 24 -7.96 -2.14 -21.01
N ALA A 25 -8.25 -2.57 -19.78
CA ALA A 25 -8.39 -3.99 -19.49
C ALA A 25 -9.80 -4.47 -19.85
N TRP A 26 -9.89 -5.33 -20.85
CA TRP A 26 -11.12 -6.06 -21.14
C TRP A 26 -11.23 -7.25 -20.21
N LYS A 27 -12.28 -7.29 -19.40
CA LYS A 27 -12.55 -8.44 -18.51
C LYS A 27 -13.55 -9.36 -19.18
N PHE A 28 -13.20 -10.63 -19.36
CA PHE A 28 -14.13 -11.66 -19.81
C PHE A 28 -15.22 -11.91 -18.76
N PRO A 29 -16.35 -12.52 -19.14
CA PRO A 29 -17.34 -12.98 -18.17
C PRO A 29 -16.69 -13.84 -17.10
N SER A 30 -17.09 -13.62 -15.84
CA SER A 30 -16.57 -14.40 -14.71
C SER A 30 -16.93 -15.87 -14.89
N GLN A 31 -15.98 -16.75 -14.63
CA GLN A 31 -16.26 -18.18 -14.57
C GLN A 31 -16.94 -18.50 -13.25
N GLU A 32 -17.96 -19.34 -13.32
CA GLU A 32 -18.74 -19.80 -12.18
C GLU A 32 -18.52 -21.30 -11.98
N ALA A 33 -18.58 -21.73 -10.73
CA ALA A 33 -18.54 -23.15 -10.37
C ALA A 33 -19.35 -23.39 -9.10
N ILE A 34 -19.64 -24.66 -8.82
CA ILE A 34 -20.37 -25.07 -7.62
C ILE A 34 -19.41 -25.81 -6.70
N SER A 35 -19.41 -25.42 -5.43
CA SER A 35 -18.68 -26.11 -4.37
C SER A 35 -19.59 -26.33 -3.15
N VAL A 36 -19.01 -26.88 -2.09
CA VAL A 36 -19.70 -27.12 -0.81
C VAL A 36 -19.00 -26.33 0.27
N LEU A 37 -19.76 -25.60 1.08
CA LEU A 37 -19.25 -24.89 2.25
C LEU A 37 -18.93 -25.90 3.37
N LEU A 38 -17.68 -25.99 3.75
CA LEU A 38 -17.19 -26.94 4.76
C LEU A 38 -17.06 -26.33 6.15
N ASP A 39 -16.68 -25.03 6.20
CA ASP A 39 -16.46 -24.31 7.45
C ASP A 39 -16.34 -22.81 7.18
N VAL A 40 -16.34 -21.99 8.26
CA VAL A 40 -16.09 -20.55 8.18
C VAL A 40 -15.06 -20.14 9.24
N ASP A 41 -13.90 -19.71 8.77
CA ASP A 41 -12.86 -19.15 9.63
C ASP A 41 -13.09 -17.64 9.83
N TRP A 42 -12.89 -17.14 11.02
CA TRP A 42 -12.96 -15.72 11.33
C TRP A 42 -11.56 -15.15 11.55
N GLN A 43 -11.20 -14.12 10.75
CA GLN A 43 -9.85 -13.56 10.75
C GLN A 43 -9.86 -12.08 11.12
N THR A 44 -9.06 -11.71 12.12
CA THR A 44 -8.89 -10.32 12.54
C THR A 44 -7.87 -9.58 11.66
N GLY A 45 -8.31 -8.49 11.04
CA GLY A 45 -7.47 -7.61 10.23
C GLY A 45 -6.81 -6.49 11.06
N ARG A 46 -5.83 -5.77 10.47
CA ARG A 46 -5.10 -4.66 11.10
C ARG A 46 -5.97 -3.51 11.62
N THR A 47 -7.13 -3.30 11.02
CA THR A 47 -8.10 -2.28 11.46
C THR A 47 -9.02 -2.78 12.58
N GLY A 48 -8.86 -4.03 13.00
CA GLY A 48 -9.75 -4.70 13.93
C GLY A 48 -10.98 -5.34 13.28
N ALA A 49 -11.20 -5.17 11.98
CA ALA A 49 -12.31 -5.84 11.29
C ALA A 49 -12.10 -7.35 11.32
N VAL A 50 -13.10 -8.09 11.82
CA VAL A 50 -13.14 -9.55 11.83
C VAL A 50 -13.92 -10.01 10.61
N THR A 51 -13.22 -10.67 9.70
CA THR A 51 -13.74 -11.03 8.38
C THR A 51 -13.97 -12.54 8.30
N PRO A 52 -15.17 -12.99 7.92
CA PRO A 52 -15.42 -14.41 7.67
C PRO A 52 -14.82 -14.86 6.34
N VAL A 53 -14.16 -16.00 6.37
CA VAL A 53 -13.59 -16.69 5.20
C VAL A 53 -14.20 -18.09 5.12
N ALA A 54 -14.98 -18.33 4.09
CA ALA A 54 -15.56 -19.64 3.80
C ALA A 54 -14.45 -20.60 3.35
N ARG A 55 -14.36 -21.75 4.02
CA ARG A 55 -13.61 -22.92 3.56
C ARG A 55 -14.55 -23.79 2.74
N ILE A 56 -14.21 -23.99 1.49
CA ILE A 56 -15.02 -24.77 0.56
C ILE A 56 -14.29 -26.02 0.09
N ALA A 57 -15.05 -27.04 -0.31
CA ALA A 57 -14.48 -28.19 -0.98
C ALA A 57 -13.69 -27.74 -2.22
N PRO A 58 -12.46 -28.24 -2.45
CA PRO A 58 -11.60 -27.80 -3.54
C PRO A 58 -12.34 -27.76 -4.88
N GLN A 59 -12.30 -26.62 -5.56
CA GLN A 59 -13.01 -26.43 -6.82
C GLN A 59 -12.16 -25.65 -7.83
N MET A 60 -12.02 -26.20 -9.02
CA MET A 60 -11.35 -25.51 -10.14
C MET A 60 -12.23 -24.37 -10.67
N VAL A 61 -11.71 -23.13 -10.65
CA VAL A 61 -12.38 -21.94 -11.21
C VAL A 61 -11.32 -21.04 -11.85
N GLY A 62 -11.48 -20.76 -13.15
CA GLY A 62 -10.54 -19.87 -13.86
C GLY A 62 -9.09 -20.39 -13.84
N GLY A 63 -8.89 -21.71 -13.96
CA GLY A 63 -7.58 -22.34 -14.04
C GLY A 63 -6.83 -22.47 -12.71
N VAL A 64 -7.48 -22.16 -11.57
CA VAL A 64 -6.90 -22.34 -10.23
C VAL A 64 -7.86 -23.12 -9.34
N THR A 65 -7.31 -23.90 -8.40
CA THR A 65 -8.10 -24.55 -7.36
C THR A 65 -8.37 -23.56 -6.24
N VAL A 66 -9.66 -23.33 -5.95
CA VAL A 66 -10.15 -22.45 -4.90
C VAL A 66 -10.63 -23.28 -3.73
N GLU A 67 -10.13 -22.98 -2.54
CA GLU A 67 -10.50 -23.64 -1.28
C GLU A 67 -10.95 -22.61 -0.22
N ASN A 68 -10.58 -21.32 -0.40
CA ASN A 68 -10.94 -20.26 0.52
C ASN A 68 -11.63 -19.12 -0.24
N VAL A 69 -12.75 -18.65 0.27
CA VAL A 69 -13.56 -17.58 -0.34
C VAL A 69 -13.96 -16.57 0.71
N THR A 70 -13.66 -15.29 0.47
CA THR A 70 -14.09 -14.26 1.42
C THR A 70 -15.61 -14.07 1.43
N LEU A 71 -16.18 -13.97 2.64
CA LEU A 71 -17.58 -13.62 2.86
C LEU A 71 -17.73 -12.12 3.24
N HIS A 72 -16.65 -11.35 3.16
CA HIS A 72 -16.57 -9.90 3.39
C HIS A 72 -16.93 -9.45 4.81
N ASN A 73 -18.11 -9.75 5.32
CA ASN A 73 -18.62 -9.34 6.62
C ASN A 73 -19.83 -10.18 7.06
N VAL A 74 -20.30 -9.97 8.29
CA VAL A 74 -21.48 -10.67 8.87
C VAL A 74 -22.73 -10.43 8.00
N GLY A 75 -22.97 -9.20 7.58
CA GLY A 75 -24.15 -8.89 6.77
C GLY A 75 -24.21 -9.63 5.44
N GLU A 76 -23.07 -10.00 4.84
CA GLU A 76 -23.04 -10.83 3.64
C GLU A 76 -23.35 -12.31 3.95
N VAL A 77 -22.91 -12.81 5.11
CA VAL A 77 -23.28 -14.17 5.58
C VAL A 77 -24.79 -14.27 5.77
N GLU A 78 -25.38 -13.28 6.45
CA GLU A 78 -26.83 -13.20 6.66
C GLU A 78 -27.61 -13.05 5.35
N ARG A 79 -27.14 -12.19 4.44
CA ARG A 79 -27.75 -11.98 3.11
C ARG A 79 -27.77 -13.24 2.27
N LEU A 80 -26.69 -14.03 2.32
CA LEU A 80 -26.59 -15.27 1.57
C LEU A 80 -27.39 -16.41 2.21
N GLY A 81 -27.66 -16.34 3.52
CA GLY A 81 -28.38 -17.36 4.25
C GLY A 81 -27.74 -18.74 4.17
N ILE A 82 -26.38 -18.79 4.05
CA ILE A 82 -25.61 -20.02 3.91
C ILE A 82 -25.36 -20.68 5.26
N LYS A 83 -25.26 -22.00 5.23
CA LYS A 83 -24.88 -22.85 6.37
C LYS A 83 -23.76 -23.78 5.96
N VAL A 84 -22.98 -24.24 6.91
CA VAL A 84 -22.02 -25.32 6.67
C VAL A 84 -22.79 -26.53 6.14
N GLY A 85 -22.28 -27.15 5.08
CA GLY A 85 -22.94 -28.25 4.37
C GLY A 85 -23.80 -27.82 3.18
N ASP A 86 -23.92 -26.50 2.91
CA ASP A 86 -24.64 -26.04 1.73
C ASP A 86 -23.80 -26.07 0.46
N LYS A 87 -24.45 -26.32 -0.67
CA LYS A 87 -23.91 -26.05 -2.01
C LYS A 87 -23.91 -24.56 -2.26
N VAL A 88 -22.77 -24.03 -2.67
CA VAL A 88 -22.59 -22.62 -2.95
C VAL A 88 -22.08 -22.42 -4.38
N LYS A 89 -22.66 -21.45 -5.05
CA LYS A 89 -22.15 -21.01 -6.35
C LYS A 89 -21.06 -19.97 -6.10
N ILE A 90 -19.89 -20.23 -6.63
CA ILE A 90 -18.72 -19.37 -6.53
C ILE A 90 -18.39 -18.75 -7.89
N THR A 91 -17.89 -17.54 -7.87
CA THR A 91 -17.37 -16.86 -9.06
C THR A 91 -16.02 -16.24 -8.75
N ARG A 92 -15.14 -16.18 -9.75
CA ARG A 92 -13.86 -15.48 -9.66
C ARG A 92 -13.93 -14.23 -10.51
N ARG A 93 -14.27 -13.09 -9.86
CA ARG A 93 -14.36 -11.79 -10.54
C ARG A 93 -12.98 -11.22 -10.86
N GLY A 94 -12.79 -10.83 -12.12
CA GLY A 94 -11.56 -10.21 -12.57
C GLY A 94 -10.32 -11.09 -12.44
N ASP A 95 -10.52 -12.43 -12.40
CA ASP A 95 -9.48 -13.45 -12.25
C ASP A 95 -8.62 -13.35 -10.96
N VAL A 96 -9.11 -12.66 -9.91
CA VAL A 96 -8.30 -12.46 -8.69
C VAL A 96 -8.99 -12.96 -7.43
N ILE A 97 -10.17 -12.44 -7.08
CA ILE A 97 -10.80 -12.72 -5.79
C ILE A 97 -12.05 -13.59 -5.95
N PRO A 98 -12.06 -14.81 -5.40
CA PRO A 98 -13.27 -15.65 -5.42
C PRO A 98 -14.33 -15.07 -4.48
N LYS A 99 -15.60 -15.19 -4.89
CA LYS A 99 -16.77 -14.74 -4.14
C LYS A 99 -17.89 -15.78 -4.23
N ILE A 100 -18.60 -16.02 -3.11
CA ILE A 100 -19.89 -16.76 -3.13
C ILE A 100 -20.96 -15.79 -3.60
N ILE A 101 -21.75 -16.22 -4.59
CA ILE A 101 -22.82 -15.39 -5.18
C ILE A 101 -24.23 -15.91 -4.89
N GLU A 102 -24.37 -17.22 -4.62
CA GLU A 102 -25.66 -17.84 -4.43
C GLU A 102 -25.56 -19.07 -3.50
N ASN A 103 -26.57 -19.27 -2.65
CA ASN A 103 -26.80 -20.48 -1.90
C ASN A 103 -27.72 -21.40 -2.71
N LEU A 104 -27.29 -22.63 -2.99
CA LEU A 104 -28.03 -23.62 -3.75
C LEU A 104 -28.72 -24.69 -2.87
N GLY A 105 -28.71 -24.47 -1.53
CA GLY A 105 -29.28 -25.41 -0.56
C GLY A 105 -28.32 -26.54 -0.16
N GLN A 106 -28.83 -27.50 0.60
CA GLN A 106 -28.03 -28.57 1.19
C GLN A 106 -27.30 -29.41 0.13
N ALA A 107 -26.04 -29.72 0.44
CA ALA A 107 -25.23 -30.66 -0.34
C ALA A 107 -25.50 -32.11 0.03
N SER A 108 -25.04 -33.01 -0.80
CA SER A 108 -24.97 -34.45 -0.55
C SER A 108 -23.51 -34.91 -0.52
N GLN A 109 -23.24 -36.09 0.04
CA GLN A 109 -21.88 -36.65 0.04
C GLN A 109 -21.32 -36.84 -1.38
N ALA A 110 -22.19 -37.03 -2.38
CA ALA A 110 -21.79 -37.10 -3.79
C ALA A 110 -21.19 -35.77 -4.31
N ASP A 111 -21.61 -34.66 -3.78
CA ASP A 111 -21.09 -33.30 -4.15
C ASP A 111 -19.64 -33.09 -3.71
N LEU A 112 -19.09 -33.91 -2.81
CA LEU A 112 -17.69 -33.88 -2.36
C LEU A 112 -16.78 -34.82 -3.18
N GLN A 113 -17.33 -35.72 -3.96
CA GLN A 113 -16.55 -36.72 -4.70
C GLN A 113 -15.84 -36.14 -5.92
N GLY A 114 -14.70 -36.73 -6.27
CA GLY A 114 -13.94 -36.35 -7.48
C GLY A 114 -13.26 -34.98 -7.41
N ARG A 115 -13.05 -34.44 -6.21
CA ARG A 115 -12.37 -33.17 -5.99
C ARG A 115 -10.90 -33.36 -5.64
N PHE A 116 -10.06 -32.42 -6.02
CA PHE A 116 -8.62 -32.48 -5.81
C PHE A 116 -8.10 -31.14 -5.32
N HIS A 117 -7.18 -31.18 -4.36
CA HIS A 117 -6.40 -30.01 -3.92
C HIS A 117 -5.48 -29.49 -5.03
N ALA A 118 -4.92 -28.31 -4.84
CA ALA A 118 -4.03 -27.69 -5.81
C ALA A 118 -2.75 -28.51 -6.08
N ASP A 119 -2.31 -29.31 -5.12
CA ASP A 119 -1.15 -30.22 -5.23
C ASP A 119 -1.48 -31.55 -5.94
N GLY A 120 -2.74 -31.75 -6.34
CA GLY A 120 -3.22 -32.94 -7.00
C GLY A 120 -3.63 -34.10 -6.05
N THR A 121 -3.57 -33.88 -4.73
CA THR A 121 -4.08 -34.86 -3.76
C THR A 121 -5.61 -34.88 -3.79
N GLN A 122 -6.20 -36.07 -3.65
CA GLN A 122 -7.65 -36.22 -3.64
C GLN A 122 -8.22 -35.68 -2.32
N PHE A 123 -9.27 -34.85 -2.43
CA PHE A 123 -10.03 -34.38 -1.28
C PHE A 123 -10.86 -35.53 -0.69
N CYS A 124 -10.72 -35.77 0.61
CA CYS A 124 -11.41 -36.82 1.36
C CYS A 124 -12.07 -36.16 2.60
N GLY A 125 -13.06 -35.33 2.39
CA GLY A 125 -13.81 -34.65 3.47
C GLY A 125 -15.17 -35.29 3.69
N ASP A 126 -15.71 -35.16 4.88
CA ASP A 126 -17.06 -35.54 5.26
C ASP A 126 -17.99 -34.34 5.26
N LEU A 127 -19.26 -34.56 4.95
CA LEU A 127 -20.29 -33.57 4.96
C LEU A 127 -20.82 -33.39 6.40
N SER A 128 -20.78 -32.18 6.89
CA SER A 128 -21.41 -31.77 8.15
C SER A 128 -22.43 -30.67 7.89
N PHE A 129 -23.43 -30.56 8.76
CA PHE A 129 -24.47 -29.52 8.68
C PHE A 129 -24.54 -28.79 10.00
N GLN A 130 -24.23 -27.47 9.95
CA GLN A 130 -24.32 -26.62 11.12
C GLN A 130 -24.56 -25.18 10.71
N ASP A 131 -25.15 -24.39 11.60
CA ASP A 131 -25.24 -22.94 11.43
C ASP A 131 -23.85 -22.31 11.55
N ILE A 132 -23.64 -21.19 10.84
CA ILE A 132 -22.41 -20.42 10.99
C ILE A 132 -22.50 -19.62 12.28
N GLU A 133 -21.66 -19.96 13.25
CA GLU A 133 -21.57 -19.22 14.50
C GLU A 133 -20.81 -17.91 14.31
N ILE A 134 -21.45 -16.79 14.69
CA ILE A 134 -20.81 -15.48 14.71
C ILE A 134 -20.09 -15.35 16.04
N PRO A 135 -18.76 -15.14 16.06
CA PRO A 135 -18.03 -15.09 17.31
C PRO A 135 -18.37 -13.83 18.11
N ASN A 136 -18.50 -13.98 19.42
CA ASN A 136 -18.64 -12.87 20.35
C ASN A 136 -17.27 -12.33 20.79
N GLU A 137 -16.23 -13.17 20.70
CA GLU A 137 -14.87 -12.86 21.12
C GLU A 137 -13.92 -12.85 19.90
N CYS A 138 -12.91 -12.01 19.97
CA CYS A 138 -11.88 -11.93 18.93
C CYS A 138 -11.09 -13.25 18.86
N PRO A 139 -10.99 -13.86 17.67
CA PRO A 139 -10.28 -15.14 17.53
C PRO A 139 -8.77 -15.03 17.81
N ALA A 140 -8.22 -13.82 17.87
CA ALA A 140 -6.79 -13.60 18.08
C ALA A 140 -6.45 -13.20 19.53
N CYS A 141 -7.33 -12.47 20.25
CA CYS A 141 -7.02 -11.97 21.58
C CYS A 141 -8.12 -12.22 22.62
N SER A 142 -9.16 -12.97 22.25
CA SER A 142 -10.30 -13.38 23.10
C SER A 142 -11.03 -12.23 23.83
N ARG A 143 -10.85 -10.97 23.41
CA ARG A 143 -11.61 -9.83 23.90
C ARG A 143 -12.91 -9.69 23.13
N ASP A 144 -13.93 -9.12 23.77
CA ASP A 144 -15.24 -8.91 23.18
C ASP A 144 -15.18 -8.18 21.84
N LEU A 145 -16.01 -8.62 20.90
CA LEU A 145 -16.19 -8.00 19.62
C LEU A 145 -17.38 -7.04 19.62
N VAL A 146 -17.31 -6.00 18.84
CA VAL A 146 -18.37 -4.99 18.68
C VAL A 146 -18.89 -5.01 17.25
N MET A 147 -20.22 -5.00 17.10
CA MET A 147 -20.84 -4.87 15.79
C MET A 147 -20.91 -3.41 15.35
N GLU A 148 -20.29 -3.07 14.24
CA GLU A 148 -20.39 -1.76 13.57
C GLU A 148 -21.09 -1.90 12.20
N GLY A 149 -22.39 -1.69 12.18
CA GLY A 149 -23.20 -1.96 10.99
C GLY A 149 -23.13 -3.44 10.61
N ALA A 150 -22.64 -3.76 9.42
CA ALA A 150 -22.48 -5.13 8.94
C ALA A 150 -21.13 -5.78 9.33
N PHE A 151 -20.26 -5.05 10.05
CA PHE A 151 -18.90 -5.49 10.34
C PHE A 151 -18.73 -5.80 11.82
N LEU A 152 -18.09 -6.92 12.10
CA LEU A 152 -17.65 -7.29 13.42
C LEU A 152 -16.23 -6.75 13.65
N ARG A 153 -15.98 -6.12 14.83
CA ARG A 153 -14.70 -5.46 15.11
C ARG A 153 -14.14 -5.83 16.49
N CYS A 154 -12.85 -6.13 16.50
CA CYS A 154 -12.03 -6.11 17.69
C CYS A 154 -11.56 -4.67 17.94
N ILE A 155 -11.96 -4.08 19.06
CA ILE A 155 -11.58 -2.72 19.46
C ILE A 155 -10.27 -2.66 20.25
N ALA A 156 -9.75 -3.83 20.69
CA ALA A 156 -8.51 -3.91 21.45
C ALA A 156 -7.31 -3.42 20.63
N LEU A 157 -6.60 -2.41 21.11
CA LEU A 157 -5.40 -1.87 20.45
C LEU A 157 -4.23 -2.87 20.53
N GLU A 158 -4.13 -3.62 21.61
CA GLU A 158 -3.08 -4.62 21.90
C GLU A 158 -3.42 -6.02 21.34
N CYS A 159 -4.24 -6.11 20.32
CA CYS A 159 -4.57 -7.39 19.70
C CYS A 159 -3.41 -7.87 18.81
N ASP A 160 -2.85 -9.06 19.08
CA ASP A 160 -1.69 -9.62 18.38
C ASP A 160 -1.88 -9.67 16.86
N ALA A 161 -3.05 -10.09 16.39
CA ALA A 161 -3.34 -10.11 14.95
C ALA A 161 -3.36 -8.70 14.34
N ARG A 162 -3.77 -7.67 15.08
CA ARG A 162 -3.71 -6.28 14.62
C ARG A 162 -2.28 -5.78 14.59
N THR A 163 -1.49 -6.11 15.62
CA THR A 163 -0.07 -5.77 15.71
C THR A 163 0.71 -6.42 14.57
N ALA A 164 0.60 -7.73 14.38
CA ALA A 164 1.26 -8.45 13.30
C ALA A 164 0.94 -7.85 11.91
N ARG A 165 -0.33 -7.56 11.65
CA ARG A 165 -0.75 -6.97 10.39
C ARG A 165 -0.36 -5.49 10.25
N ALA A 166 -0.27 -4.73 11.33
CA ALA A 166 0.23 -3.35 11.31
C ALA A 166 1.73 -3.33 10.98
N LEU A 167 2.53 -4.19 11.62
CA LEU A 167 3.95 -4.37 11.32
C LEU A 167 4.19 -4.78 9.87
N THR A 168 3.46 -5.79 9.39
CA THR A 168 3.54 -6.25 8.00
C THR A 168 3.17 -5.14 7.02
N TYR A 169 2.11 -4.39 7.32
CA TYR A 169 1.68 -3.27 6.47
C TYR A 169 2.70 -2.14 6.43
N TRP A 170 3.29 -1.79 7.57
CA TRP A 170 4.38 -0.81 7.67
C TRP A 170 5.56 -1.20 6.80
N CYS A 171 6.09 -2.41 6.98
CA CYS A 171 7.23 -2.91 6.22
C CYS A 171 6.94 -2.97 4.71
N ARG A 172 5.75 -3.43 4.34
CA ARG A 172 5.33 -3.51 2.93
C ARG A 172 5.17 -2.12 2.31
N THR A 173 4.58 -1.16 3.02
CA THR A 173 4.37 0.21 2.52
C THR A 173 5.70 0.94 2.34
N LEU A 174 6.67 0.67 3.20
CA LEU A 174 8.03 1.22 3.09
C LEU A 174 8.94 0.39 2.17
N GLU A 175 8.40 -0.66 1.52
CA GLU A 175 9.13 -1.53 0.59
C GLU A 175 10.41 -2.09 1.23
N MET A 176 10.29 -2.59 2.47
CA MET A 176 11.40 -3.20 3.19
C MET A 176 11.61 -4.63 2.73
N ASP A 177 12.71 -4.88 2.02
CA ASP A 177 13.05 -6.20 1.53
C ASP A 177 13.48 -7.14 2.68
N GLY A 178 13.04 -8.40 2.61
CA GLY A 178 13.40 -9.43 3.59
C GLY A 178 12.61 -9.39 4.91
N ILE A 179 11.73 -8.40 5.12
CA ILE A 179 10.87 -8.30 6.31
C ILE A 179 9.43 -8.67 5.91
N GLY A 180 9.16 -9.95 5.77
CA GLY A 180 7.84 -10.50 5.43
C GLY A 180 7.07 -11.03 6.64
N GLU A 181 5.85 -11.54 6.40
CA GLU A 181 4.94 -12.05 7.44
C GLU A 181 5.61 -13.06 8.37
N LYS A 182 6.39 -14.02 7.82
CA LYS A 182 7.07 -15.06 8.61
C LYS A 182 8.11 -14.49 9.59
N LEU A 183 8.86 -13.45 9.19
CA LEU A 183 9.82 -12.81 10.09
C LEU A 183 9.07 -12.01 11.16
N ILE A 184 8.00 -11.30 10.80
CA ILE A 184 7.17 -10.57 11.76
C ILE A 184 6.56 -11.51 12.80
N GLU A 185 6.01 -12.64 12.37
CA GLU A 185 5.50 -13.68 13.27
C GLU A 185 6.59 -14.20 14.21
N ALA A 186 7.77 -14.54 13.68
CA ALA A 186 8.89 -15.00 14.51
C ALA A 186 9.36 -13.94 15.53
N LEU A 187 9.36 -12.65 15.16
CA LEU A 187 9.71 -11.55 16.07
C LEU A 187 8.69 -11.39 17.20
N LEU A 188 7.40 -11.50 16.89
CA LEU A 188 6.31 -11.44 17.87
C LEU A 188 6.33 -12.65 18.81
N ASP A 189 6.44 -13.87 18.27
CA ASP A 189 6.45 -15.12 19.05
C ASP A 189 7.63 -15.18 20.02
N ASN A 190 8.75 -14.54 19.68
CA ASN A 190 9.91 -14.42 20.57
C ASN A 190 9.88 -13.18 21.47
N GLY A 191 8.81 -12.39 21.46
CA GLY A 191 8.67 -11.19 22.28
C GLY A 191 9.70 -10.10 21.98
N LEU A 192 10.24 -10.06 20.76
CA LEU A 192 11.25 -9.09 20.36
C LEU A 192 10.65 -7.77 19.87
N VAL A 193 9.39 -7.79 19.46
CA VAL A 193 8.65 -6.61 19.03
C VAL A 193 7.20 -6.69 19.52
N GLU A 194 6.66 -5.56 19.96
CA GLU A 194 5.26 -5.36 20.35
C GLU A 194 4.64 -4.19 19.59
N SER A 195 5.47 -3.34 19.00
CA SER A 195 5.08 -2.15 18.25
C SER A 195 5.93 -1.95 16.99
N ILE A 196 5.50 -1.01 16.13
CA ILE A 196 6.31 -0.61 14.96
C ILE A 196 7.65 0.03 15.40
N ALA A 197 7.67 0.73 16.53
CA ALA A 197 8.87 1.38 17.05
C ALA A 197 9.94 0.36 17.44
N ASP A 198 9.55 -0.81 17.95
CA ASP A 198 10.46 -1.85 18.36
C ASP A 198 11.25 -2.47 17.21
N LEU A 199 10.68 -2.46 15.97
CA LEU A 199 11.44 -2.87 14.78
C LEU A 199 12.76 -2.11 14.66
N TYR A 200 12.75 -0.81 14.92
CA TYR A 200 13.92 0.07 14.79
C TYR A 200 14.90 -0.03 15.96
N ARG A 201 14.54 -0.78 17.01
CA ARG A 201 15.38 -1.07 18.19
C ARG A 201 16.04 -2.43 18.11
N LEU A 202 15.68 -3.25 17.12
CA LEU A 202 16.27 -4.57 16.91
C LEU A 202 17.77 -4.47 16.68
N ASN A 203 18.49 -5.45 17.23
CA ASN A 203 19.93 -5.61 16.99
C ASN A 203 20.25 -6.92 16.25
N HIS A 204 21.49 -7.03 15.77
CA HIS A 204 21.94 -8.16 14.96
C HIS A 204 21.72 -9.51 15.66
N SER A 205 22.08 -9.63 16.93
CA SER A 205 21.97 -10.90 17.66
C SER A 205 20.54 -11.37 17.86
N GLN A 206 19.60 -10.44 18.07
CA GLN A 206 18.19 -10.77 18.17
C GLN A 206 17.64 -11.38 16.87
N ILE A 207 18.04 -10.83 15.72
CA ILE A 207 17.56 -11.29 14.42
C ILE A 207 18.28 -12.59 14.01
N SER A 208 19.60 -12.65 14.15
CA SER A 208 20.40 -13.81 13.70
C SER A 208 20.12 -15.09 14.49
N ASN A 209 19.60 -14.98 15.73
CA ASN A 209 19.22 -16.12 16.54
C ASN A 209 17.83 -16.71 16.22
N LEU A 210 17.05 -16.05 15.37
CA LEU A 210 15.76 -16.58 14.93
C LEU A 210 15.96 -17.77 13.98
N GLU A 211 15.01 -18.72 14.01
CA GLU A 211 15.03 -19.88 13.13
C GLU A 211 15.10 -19.45 11.65
N ARG A 212 15.99 -20.06 10.89
CA ARG A 212 16.24 -19.78 9.46
C ARG A 212 16.80 -18.40 9.16
N MET A 213 17.19 -17.63 10.17
CA MET A 213 17.91 -16.37 10.02
C MET A 213 19.40 -16.59 10.29
N GLY A 214 20.26 -16.01 9.48
CA GLY A 214 21.70 -16.02 9.66
C GLY A 214 22.26 -14.60 9.60
N ASP A 215 23.56 -14.46 9.82
CA ASP A 215 24.24 -13.16 9.85
C ASP A 215 23.90 -12.26 8.65
N LYS A 216 23.97 -12.82 7.44
CA LYS A 216 23.68 -12.05 6.22
C LYS A 216 22.24 -11.54 6.19
N SER A 217 21.26 -12.36 6.59
CA SER A 217 19.87 -11.97 6.64
C SER A 217 19.63 -10.90 7.71
N ALA A 218 20.28 -11.05 8.87
CA ALA A 218 20.20 -10.06 9.94
C ALA A 218 20.75 -8.69 9.51
N TYR A 219 21.92 -8.66 8.83
CA TYR A 219 22.45 -7.40 8.27
C TYR A 219 21.50 -6.78 7.24
N ASN A 220 20.95 -7.55 6.31
CA ASN A 220 20.00 -7.03 5.31
C ASN A 220 18.78 -6.39 5.98
N VAL A 221 18.22 -7.03 7.01
CA VAL A 221 17.09 -6.47 7.77
C VAL A 221 17.46 -5.16 8.45
N LEU A 222 18.63 -5.09 9.09
CA LEU A 222 19.10 -3.87 9.74
C LEU A 222 19.37 -2.74 8.76
N ASP A 223 19.90 -3.05 7.58
CA ASP A 223 20.11 -2.07 6.51
C ASP A 223 18.77 -1.49 6.00
N GLU A 224 17.75 -2.32 5.84
CA GLU A 224 16.41 -1.87 5.47
C GLU A 224 15.76 -0.99 6.56
N LEU A 225 15.90 -1.37 7.83
CA LEU A 225 15.44 -0.54 8.94
C LEU A 225 16.21 0.79 9.00
N ALA A 226 17.52 0.80 8.76
CA ALA A 226 18.31 2.02 8.70
C ALA A 226 17.90 2.93 7.53
N ARG A 227 17.65 2.35 6.34
CA ARG A 227 17.17 3.08 5.14
C ARG A 227 15.86 3.83 5.38
N THR A 228 14.98 3.26 6.20
CA THR A 228 13.65 3.83 6.48
C THR A 228 13.61 4.72 7.72
N ARG A 229 14.76 5.08 8.31
CA ARG A 229 14.82 6.06 9.42
C ARG A 229 14.56 7.51 8.99
N THR A 230 14.50 7.78 7.70
CA THR A 230 14.09 9.11 7.18
C THR A 230 12.94 8.93 6.21
N LEU A 231 11.79 9.51 6.53
CA LEU A 231 10.56 9.44 5.75
C LEU A 231 9.99 10.83 5.51
N ASN A 232 9.43 11.08 4.34
CA ASN A 232 8.58 12.26 4.20
C ASN A 232 7.22 12.04 4.88
N LEU A 233 6.53 13.12 5.20
CA LEU A 233 5.26 13.09 5.94
C LEU A 233 4.20 12.24 5.21
N ALA A 234 4.09 12.34 3.87
CA ALA A 234 3.13 11.55 3.09
C ALA A 234 3.35 10.04 3.26
N LYS A 235 4.60 9.59 3.12
CA LYS A 235 4.95 8.17 3.25
C LYS A 235 4.76 7.65 4.67
N PHE A 236 5.09 8.49 5.67
CA PHE A 236 4.84 8.18 7.07
C PHE A 236 3.35 8.00 7.36
N LEU A 237 2.49 8.95 6.95
CA LEU A 237 1.04 8.88 7.14
C LEU A 237 0.42 7.64 6.46
N HIS A 238 0.86 7.33 5.23
CA HIS A 238 0.41 6.14 4.53
C HIS A 238 0.83 4.86 5.27
N ALA A 239 2.07 4.79 5.75
CA ALA A 239 2.61 3.61 6.44
C ALA A 239 1.92 3.35 7.80
N LEU A 240 1.39 4.38 8.48
CA LEU A 240 0.58 4.21 9.70
C LEU A 240 -0.68 3.35 9.50
N GLY A 241 -1.09 3.12 8.25
CA GLY A 241 -2.17 2.20 7.91
C GLY A 241 -3.55 2.61 8.44
N ILE A 242 -3.82 3.91 8.53
CA ILE A 242 -5.15 4.42 8.89
C ILE A 242 -6.14 4.04 7.79
N GLU A 243 -7.32 3.60 8.19
CA GLU A 243 -8.38 3.20 7.27
C GLU A 243 -8.71 4.34 6.29
N ARG A 244 -8.87 4.04 5.00
CA ARG A 244 -9.16 4.97 3.91
C ARG A 244 -8.05 5.99 3.59
N ILE A 245 -6.94 5.97 4.30
CA ILE A 245 -5.79 6.85 4.02
C ILE A 245 -4.80 6.06 3.15
N GLY A 246 -5.03 6.11 1.85
CA GLY A 246 -4.11 5.58 0.84
C GLY A 246 -3.00 6.59 0.49
N PRO A 247 -2.09 6.23 -0.44
CA PRO A 247 -0.96 7.08 -0.80
C PRO A 247 -1.37 8.46 -1.33
N GLU A 248 -2.43 8.55 -2.14
CA GLU A 248 -2.93 9.81 -2.69
C GLU A 248 -3.47 10.73 -1.59
N VAL A 249 -4.34 10.20 -0.71
CA VAL A 249 -4.91 10.98 0.41
C VAL A 249 -3.81 11.40 1.39
N ALA A 250 -2.86 10.53 1.69
CA ALA A 250 -1.72 10.86 2.54
C ALA A 250 -0.86 11.98 1.96
N THR A 251 -0.61 11.96 0.63
CA THR A 251 0.10 13.02 -0.08
C THR A 251 -0.66 14.34 -0.01
N THR A 252 -1.96 14.32 -0.26
CA THR A 252 -2.78 15.53 -0.22
C THR A 252 -2.82 16.14 1.18
N ILE A 253 -2.96 15.32 2.22
CA ILE A 253 -2.92 15.76 3.62
C ILE A 253 -1.55 16.34 3.99
N SER A 254 -0.45 15.68 3.59
CA SER A 254 0.91 16.16 3.89
C SER A 254 1.23 17.49 3.22
N GLN A 255 0.74 17.72 2.01
CA GLN A 255 0.85 19.00 1.31
C GLN A 255 0.08 20.12 2.02
N HIS A 256 -1.05 19.81 2.65
CA HIS A 256 -1.85 20.78 3.40
C HIS A 256 -1.17 21.18 4.72
N PHE A 257 -0.79 20.22 5.55
CA PHE A 257 -0.17 20.50 6.85
C PHE A 257 1.32 20.80 6.78
N THR A 258 1.99 20.40 5.72
CA THR A 258 3.43 20.58 5.46
C THR A 258 4.38 19.96 6.48
N SER A 259 4.02 19.87 7.77
CA SER A 259 4.83 19.25 8.83
C SER A 259 3.98 18.38 9.77
N LEU A 260 4.64 17.41 10.44
CA LEU A 260 3.99 16.57 11.44
C LEU A 260 3.49 17.42 12.63
N GLU A 261 4.24 18.42 13.06
CA GLU A 261 3.88 19.29 14.18
C GLU A 261 2.56 20.03 13.91
N LYS A 262 2.40 20.65 12.73
CA LYS A 262 1.15 21.32 12.34
C LYS A 262 -0.02 20.36 12.26
N LEU A 263 0.21 19.16 11.72
CA LEU A 263 -0.81 18.12 11.66
C LEU A 263 -1.26 17.70 13.06
N LEU A 264 -0.33 17.47 13.98
CA LEU A 264 -0.65 17.10 15.35
C LEU A 264 -1.38 18.22 16.11
N SER A 265 -1.01 19.49 15.90
CA SER A 265 -1.72 20.64 16.43
C SER A 265 -3.16 20.72 15.92
N TRP A 266 -3.37 20.47 14.62
CA TRP A 266 -4.72 20.38 14.04
C TRP A 266 -5.54 19.22 14.62
N VAL A 267 -4.93 18.08 14.88
CA VAL A 267 -5.63 16.94 15.50
C VAL A 267 -6.16 17.31 16.87
N ASP A 268 -5.43 18.13 17.62
CA ASP A 268 -5.78 18.55 18.97
C ASP A 268 -6.82 19.68 18.99
N GLU A 269 -6.66 20.70 18.16
CA GLU A 269 -7.40 21.97 18.27
C GLU A 269 -8.13 22.40 16.99
N GLY A 270 -7.83 21.77 15.82
CA GLY A 270 -8.39 22.18 14.53
C GLY A 270 -9.83 21.74 14.29
N GLU A 271 -10.48 22.29 13.29
CA GLU A 271 -11.84 21.91 12.89
C GLU A 271 -11.82 20.88 11.75
N ILE A 272 -12.79 19.96 11.75
CA ILE A 272 -12.90 18.91 10.70
C ILE A 272 -13.11 19.54 9.32
N GLU A 273 -13.85 20.64 9.28
CA GLU A 273 -14.19 21.41 8.09
C GLU A 273 -12.94 21.86 7.31
N GLU A 274 -11.83 22.13 7.99
CA GLU A 274 -10.57 22.50 7.35
C GLU A 274 -10.12 21.44 6.34
N LEU A 275 -10.10 20.15 6.74
CA LEU A 275 -9.76 19.06 5.84
C LEU A 275 -10.81 18.82 4.74
N THR A 276 -12.07 19.14 4.97
CA THR A 276 -13.12 18.96 3.97
C THR A 276 -13.06 19.98 2.83
N THR A 277 -12.30 21.05 2.98
CA THR A 277 -12.03 21.99 1.89
C THR A 277 -11.12 21.41 0.80
N ILE A 278 -10.44 20.31 1.11
CA ILE A 278 -9.49 19.65 0.22
C ILE A 278 -10.26 18.71 -0.72
N ASP A 279 -10.04 18.86 -2.04
CA ASP A 279 -10.68 18.01 -3.03
C ASP A 279 -10.38 16.51 -2.80
N GLY A 280 -11.42 15.70 -2.78
CA GLY A 280 -11.35 14.25 -2.51
C GLY A 280 -11.37 13.86 -1.03
N ILE A 281 -11.42 14.81 -0.08
CA ILE A 281 -11.52 14.53 1.36
C ILE A 281 -12.88 15.00 1.89
N GLY A 282 -13.82 14.07 2.06
CA GLY A 282 -15.10 14.35 2.71
C GLY A 282 -15.04 14.18 4.24
N GLU A 283 -16.07 14.67 4.94
CA GLU A 283 -16.21 14.65 6.40
C GLU A 283 -15.90 13.28 7.03
N LYS A 284 -16.40 12.19 6.40
CA LYS A 284 -16.15 10.83 6.86
C LYS A 284 -14.65 10.46 6.85
N VAL A 285 -13.92 10.86 5.80
CA VAL A 285 -12.48 10.57 5.68
C VAL A 285 -11.70 11.42 6.67
N ALA A 286 -12.04 12.70 6.80
CA ALA A 286 -11.43 13.63 7.75
C ALA A 286 -11.59 13.15 9.20
N THR A 287 -12.80 12.71 9.58
CA THR A 287 -13.10 12.15 10.92
C THR A 287 -12.33 10.86 11.18
N ILE A 288 -12.28 9.92 10.21
CA ILE A 288 -11.51 8.68 10.33
C ILE A 288 -10.02 8.99 10.49
N PHE A 289 -9.51 9.94 9.74
CA PHE A 289 -8.12 10.35 9.81
C PHE A 289 -7.76 10.94 11.19
N ARG A 290 -8.51 11.94 11.67
CA ARG A 290 -8.30 12.54 13.00
C ARG A 290 -8.31 11.48 14.10
N ASN A 291 -9.35 10.64 14.13
CA ASN A 291 -9.46 9.57 15.11
C ASN A 291 -8.32 8.55 14.98
N GLY A 292 -7.88 8.27 13.74
CA GLY A 292 -6.79 7.36 13.45
C GLY A 292 -5.44 7.86 13.97
N ILE A 293 -5.16 9.15 13.83
CA ILE A 293 -3.96 9.80 14.40
C ILE A 293 -4.05 9.86 15.93
N SER A 294 -5.18 10.31 16.48
CA SER A 294 -5.38 10.40 17.94
C SER A 294 -5.15 9.06 18.65
N LYS A 295 -5.69 7.97 18.09
CA LYS A 295 -5.51 6.61 18.63
C LYS A 295 -4.07 6.09 18.54
N ARG A 296 -3.23 6.68 17.72
CA ARG A 296 -1.82 6.31 17.50
C ARG A 296 -0.86 7.36 18.03
N ARG A 297 -1.34 8.31 18.82
CA ARG A 297 -0.52 9.44 19.28
C ARG A 297 0.77 8.97 19.96
N ASP A 298 0.67 8.01 20.87
CA ASP A 298 1.83 7.50 21.60
C ASP A 298 2.84 6.83 20.66
N LEU A 299 2.37 5.99 19.73
CA LEU A 299 3.21 5.38 18.71
C LEU A 299 3.87 6.44 17.80
N ILE A 300 3.13 7.47 17.41
CA ILE A 300 3.66 8.56 16.57
C ILE A 300 4.76 9.32 17.31
N ASN A 301 4.54 9.64 18.57
CA ASN A 301 5.54 10.32 19.41
C ASN A 301 6.80 9.44 19.55
N GLU A 302 6.63 8.17 19.86
CA GLU A 302 7.72 7.22 19.99
C GLU A 302 8.50 7.04 18.68
N LEU A 303 7.83 6.94 17.54
CA LEU A 303 8.47 6.87 16.22
C LEU A 303 9.22 8.16 15.90
N SER A 304 8.70 9.32 16.27
CA SER A 304 9.35 10.63 16.01
C SER A 304 10.66 10.80 16.76
N GLU A 305 10.89 10.05 17.84
CA GLU A 305 12.18 10.01 18.55
C GLU A 305 13.21 9.11 17.84
N ILE A 306 12.74 8.16 17.01
CA ILE A 306 13.58 7.12 16.39
C ILE A 306 13.86 7.42 14.92
N ILE A 307 12.86 7.95 14.21
CA ILE A 307 12.92 8.25 12.78
C ILE A 307 12.76 9.75 12.53
N THR A 308 13.42 10.24 11.50
CA THR A 308 13.27 11.63 11.04
C THR A 308 12.12 11.72 10.04
N ILE A 309 11.09 12.50 10.38
CA ILE A 309 9.99 12.79 9.46
C ILE A 309 10.28 14.16 8.85
N THR A 310 10.56 14.18 7.54
CA THR A 310 10.87 15.41 6.81
C THR A 310 9.60 16.13 6.38
N ASP A 311 9.62 17.44 6.48
CA ASP A 311 8.55 18.29 6.03
C ASP A 311 8.42 18.29 4.51
N GLU A 312 7.20 18.41 3.98
CA GLU A 312 6.97 18.52 2.54
C GLU A 312 7.63 19.78 1.94
N ALA A 313 7.74 20.85 2.72
CA ALA A 313 8.43 22.07 2.31
C ALA A 313 9.95 21.88 2.11
N GLU A 314 10.57 20.96 2.84
CA GLU A 314 12.00 20.64 2.66
C GLU A 314 12.22 19.72 1.45
N SER A 315 11.26 18.82 1.15
CA SER A 315 11.31 17.97 -0.04
C SER A 315 10.92 18.72 -1.34
N ALA A 316 10.14 19.82 -1.24
CA ALA A 316 9.68 20.63 -2.37
C ALA A 316 10.62 21.78 -2.74
N SER A 317 11.57 22.16 -1.91
CA SER A 317 12.46 23.30 -2.16
C SER A 317 13.83 22.93 -2.71
N GLY A 318 13.90 21.97 -3.61
CA GLY A 318 15.11 21.66 -4.36
C GLY A 318 15.50 22.79 -5.33
N VAL A 319 16.76 22.77 -5.78
CA VAL A 319 17.28 23.74 -6.78
C VAL A 319 16.44 23.75 -8.06
N PHE A 320 15.67 22.65 -8.30
CA PHE A 320 14.86 22.45 -9.50
C PHE A 320 13.35 22.49 -9.24
N ASP A 321 12.93 23.06 -8.12
CA ASP A 321 11.51 23.19 -7.80
C ASP A 321 10.72 23.92 -8.90
N GLY A 322 9.58 23.35 -9.29
CA GLY A 322 8.75 23.84 -10.40
C GLY A 322 9.32 23.60 -11.81
N LYS A 323 10.53 23.02 -11.96
CA LYS A 323 11.13 22.72 -13.27
C LYS A 323 10.85 21.28 -13.71
N SER A 324 10.59 21.15 -15.02
CA SER A 324 10.43 19.84 -15.67
C SER A 324 11.66 19.51 -16.51
N PHE A 325 12.09 18.26 -16.45
CA PHE A 325 13.28 17.76 -17.13
C PHE A 325 12.97 16.57 -18.03
N CYS A 326 13.57 16.53 -19.22
CA CYS A 326 13.55 15.35 -20.07
C CYS A 326 15.00 14.87 -20.29
N ILE A 327 15.23 13.56 -20.24
CA ILE A 327 16.57 12.97 -20.37
C ILE A 327 16.65 12.24 -21.70
N THR A 328 17.70 12.52 -22.52
CA THR A 328 17.93 11.90 -23.82
C THR A 328 19.40 11.61 -24.10
N GLY A 329 19.68 10.70 -25.03
CA GLY A 329 21.05 10.35 -25.42
C GLY A 329 21.73 9.37 -24.45
N SER A 330 23.02 9.10 -24.72
CA SER A 330 23.90 8.28 -23.88
C SER A 330 24.59 9.20 -22.87
N LEU A 331 24.46 8.90 -21.61
CA LEU A 331 24.99 9.66 -20.48
C LEU A 331 26.06 8.82 -19.75
N SER A 332 26.92 9.45 -18.96
CA SER A 332 28.00 8.76 -18.23
C SER A 332 27.43 7.91 -17.10
N ARG A 333 26.29 8.33 -16.51
CA ARG A 333 25.58 7.61 -15.44
C ARG A 333 24.31 6.94 -15.95
N PRO A 334 23.83 5.88 -15.28
CA PRO A 334 22.55 5.26 -15.58
C PRO A 334 21.41 6.29 -15.53
N ARG A 335 20.53 6.25 -16.54
CA ARG A 335 19.40 7.19 -16.65
C ARG A 335 18.53 7.22 -15.38
N LYS A 336 18.42 6.10 -14.66
CA LYS A 336 17.68 6.02 -13.38
C LYS A 336 18.33 6.87 -12.28
N GLU A 337 19.66 6.90 -12.21
CA GLU A 337 20.38 7.71 -11.22
C GLU A 337 20.22 9.20 -11.49
N ILE A 338 20.30 9.62 -12.75
CA ILE A 338 20.10 11.02 -13.14
C ILE A 338 18.66 11.46 -12.86
N ALA A 339 17.69 10.60 -13.18
CA ALA A 339 16.29 10.87 -12.86
C ALA A 339 16.03 10.99 -11.35
N LEU A 340 16.70 10.17 -10.53
CA LEU A 340 16.63 10.24 -9.09
C LEU A 340 17.29 11.53 -8.55
N ALA A 341 18.46 11.91 -9.07
CA ALA A 341 19.14 13.15 -8.70
C ALA A 341 18.28 14.40 -8.98
N ILE A 342 17.63 14.44 -10.16
CA ILE A 342 16.70 15.53 -10.51
C ILE A 342 15.51 15.57 -9.55
N LYS A 343 14.92 14.42 -9.23
CA LYS A 343 13.79 14.34 -8.29
C LYS A 343 14.18 14.76 -6.88
N ASN A 344 15.33 14.32 -6.40
CA ASN A 344 15.86 14.70 -5.09
C ASN A 344 16.17 16.21 -5.01
N ALA A 345 16.44 16.83 -6.16
CA ALA A 345 16.62 18.28 -6.28
C ALA A 345 15.30 19.05 -6.53
N GLY A 346 14.12 18.40 -6.37
CA GLY A 346 12.80 19.02 -6.52
C GLY A 346 12.28 19.09 -7.95
N GLY A 347 13.01 18.56 -8.95
CA GLY A 347 12.63 18.60 -10.36
C GLY A 347 11.68 17.46 -10.78
N LYS A 348 10.81 17.71 -11.75
CA LYS A 348 9.92 16.71 -12.35
C LYS A 348 10.54 16.13 -13.59
N VAL A 349 10.71 14.79 -13.67
CA VAL A 349 11.23 14.10 -14.86
C VAL A 349 10.06 13.65 -15.75
N VAL A 350 10.09 14.05 -17.02
CA VAL A 350 9.08 13.72 -18.03
C VAL A 350 9.71 12.93 -19.20
N GLY A 351 8.88 12.16 -19.91
CA GLY A 351 9.34 11.26 -20.99
C GLY A 351 9.56 11.94 -22.33
N SER A 352 8.95 13.10 -22.56
CA SER A 352 8.89 13.78 -23.87
C SER A 352 9.23 15.26 -23.81
N VAL A 353 9.61 15.83 -24.94
CA VAL A 353 9.88 17.25 -25.11
C VAL A 353 8.61 17.96 -25.60
N SER A 354 8.17 18.96 -24.84
CA SER A 354 7.02 19.84 -25.16
C SER A 354 7.38 21.30 -24.88
N GLY A 355 6.56 22.24 -25.33
CA GLY A 355 6.76 23.67 -25.09
C GLY A 355 6.76 24.07 -23.61
N ASN A 356 6.27 23.22 -22.71
CA ASN A 356 6.27 23.42 -21.26
C ASN A 356 7.46 22.73 -20.55
N LEU A 357 8.38 22.14 -21.32
CA LEU A 357 9.59 21.53 -20.76
C LEU A 357 10.57 22.62 -20.34
N SER A 358 11.04 22.57 -19.10
CA SER A 358 12.03 23.58 -18.63
C SER A 358 13.43 23.29 -19.13
N VAL A 359 13.85 22.00 -19.11
CA VAL A 359 15.23 21.63 -19.47
C VAL A 359 15.27 20.26 -20.15
N LEU A 360 16.01 20.15 -21.25
CA LEU A 360 16.42 18.87 -21.84
C LEU A 360 17.84 18.54 -21.37
N VAL A 361 18.01 17.42 -20.65
CA VAL A 361 19.34 16.88 -20.33
C VAL A 361 19.76 15.95 -21.47
N ALA A 362 20.75 16.38 -22.25
CA ALA A 362 21.21 15.70 -23.44
C ALA A 362 22.62 15.13 -23.27
N GLY A 363 22.75 13.82 -23.47
CA GLY A 363 24.03 13.13 -23.64
C GLY A 363 24.42 12.97 -25.10
N GLU A 364 25.43 12.13 -25.35
CA GLU A 364 25.86 11.81 -26.72
C GLU A 364 24.72 11.14 -27.51
N LYS A 365 24.63 11.44 -28.82
CA LYS A 365 23.61 10.89 -29.72
C LYS A 365 22.16 11.16 -29.29
N ALA A 366 21.88 12.36 -28.84
CA ALA A 366 20.58 12.75 -28.30
C ALA A 366 19.39 12.71 -29.31
N GLY A 367 19.63 12.54 -30.57
CA GLY A 367 18.63 12.24 -31.63
C GLY A 367 17.50 13.27 -31.78
N SER A 368 16.29 12.78 -32.10
CA SER A 368 15.13 13.62 -32.44
C SER A 368 14.64 14.51 -31.31
N LYS A 369 14.88 14.14 -30.04
CA LYS A 369 14.47 14.96 -28.88
C LYS A 369 15.29 16.24 -28.76
N LEU A 370 16.57 16.22 -29.17
CA LEU A 370 17.41 17.42 -29.19
C LEU A 370 16.90 18.41 -30.25
N ALA A 371 16.67 17.95 -31.47
CA ALA A 371 16.13 18.78 -32.54
C ALA A 371 14.77 19.40 -32.19
N LYS A 372 13.91 18.60 -31.47
CA LYS A 372 12.60 19.08 -31.01
C LYS A 372 12.75 20.13 -29.92
N ALA A 373 13.68 19.97 -28.98
CA ALA A 373 13.93 20.95 -27.92
C ALA A 373 14.45 22.29 -28.52
N GLU A 374 15.36 22.22 -29.47
CA GLU A 374 15.86 23.38 -30.20
C GLU A 374 14.75 24.11 -30.97
N SER A 375 13.84 23.36 -31.61
CA SER A 375 12.69 23.94 -32.31
C SER A 375 11.65 24.60 -31.41
N LEU A 376 11.61 24.24 -30.13
CA LEU A 376 10.69 24.76 -29.13
C LEU A 376 11.36 25.75 -28.15
N ASP A 377 12.62 26.15 -28.41
CA ASP A 377 13.44 27.04 -27.59
C ASP A 377 13.57 26.57 -26.13
N VAL A 378 13.62 25.23 -25.92
CA VAL A 378 13.81 24.60 -24.62
C VAL A 378 15.30 24.59 -24.27
N GLU A 379 15.64 24.97 -23.04
CA GLU A 379 17.02 25.00 -22.57
C GLU A 379 17.63 23.58 -22.55
N VAL A 380 18.83 23.43 -23.14
CA VAL A 380 19.55 22.15 -23.22
C VAL A 380 20.75 22.17 -22.28
N TRP A 381 20.81 21.16 -21.38
CA TRP A 381 21.91 20.98 -20.46
C TRP A 381 22.70 19.69 -20.76
N SER A 382 24.03 19.75 -20.51
CA SER A 382 24.84 18.55 -20.40
C SER A 382 24.66 17.91 -19.01
N GLU A 383 25.08 16.65 -18.87
CA GLU A 383 25.11 15.97 -17.57
C GLU A 383 25.96 16.74 -16.54
N GLU A 384 27.10 17.29 -16.95
CA GLU A 384 27.97 18.09 -16.10
C GLU A 384 27.28 19.37 -15.61
N LYS A 385 26.56 20.08 -16.49
CA LYS A 385 25.79 21.27 -16.12
C LYS A 385 24.69 20.92 -15.12
N LEU A 386 23.98 19.80 -15.30
CA LEU A 386 22.96 19.35 -14.38
C LEU A 386 23.53 19.16 -12.96
N PHE A 387 24.64 18.40 -12.84
CA PHE A 387 25.23 18.12 -11.52
C PHE A 387 25.91 19.34 -10.90
N SER A 388 26.45 20.29 -11.68
CA SER A 388 26.93 21.55 -11.15
C SER A 388 25.83 22.37 -10.51
N GLN A 389 24.66 22.40 -11.10
CA GLN A 389 23.50 23.12 -10.56
C GLN A 389 22.95 22.47 -9.29
N ILE A 390 23.02 21.15 -9.17
CA ILE A 390 22.65 20.42 -7.93
C ILE A 390 23.64 20.73 -6.80
N SER A 391 24.92 20.92 -7.13
CA SER A 391 26.02 21.10 -6.17
C SER A 391 26.24 22.56 -5.73
N GLU A 392 25.63 23.55 -6.38
CA GLU A 392 25.79 24.95 -6.01
C GLU A 392 24.96 25.28 -4.74
N PRO A 393 25.58 25.79 -3.64
CA PRO A 393 24.81 26.26 -2.48
C PRO A 393 23.99 27.47 -2.88
N ARG A 394 22.71 27.52 -2.44
CA ARG A 394 21.81 28.66 -2.65
C ARG A 394 22.47 29.97 -2.28
N LYS A 395 22.59 30.91 -3.20
CA LYS A 395 22.75 32.31 -2.87
C LYS A 395 21.43 32.77 -2.23
N SER A 396 21.46 33.07 -0.94
CA SER A 396 20.35 33.67 -0.21
C SER A 396 19.85 34.90 -0.99
N PRO A 397 18.54 35.15 -1.11
CA PRO A 397 18.05 36.39 -1.65
C PRO A 397 18.56 37.49 -0.74
N LYS A 398 19.24 38.50 -1.33
CA LYS A 398 19.66 39.71 -0.60
C LYS A 398 18.40 40.33 0.02
N THR A 399 18.36 40.40 1.33
CA THR A 399 17.39 41.20 2.07
C THR A 399 17.51 42.63 1.60
N LEU A 400 16.52 43.09 0.85
CA LEU A 400 16.29 44.48 0.51
C LEU A 400 15.52 45.10 1.69
N PHE A 401 16.21 45.46 2.76
CA PHE A 401 15.77 46.43 3.74
C PHE A 401 16.99 46.86 4.59
N GLU A 402 17.77 47.77 4.05
CA GLU A 402 18.44 48.80 4.83
C GLU A 402 17.65 50.10 4.62
N PHE A 403 16.92 50.49 5.65
CA PHE A 403 16.71 51.89 6.04
C PHE A 403 16.34 51.91 7.51
#